data_5ec9790c8a112ef1a5adb4a1e44173c8
#
_entry.id   5ec9790c8a112ef1a5adb4a1e44173c8
#
_cell.length_a   1.000
_cell.length_b   1.000
_cell.length_c   1.000
_cell.angle_alpha   90.00
_cell.angle_beta   90.00
_cell.angle_gamma   90.00
#
_symmetry.space_group_name_H-M   'P 1'
#
loop_
_entity.id
_entity.type
_entity.pdbx_description
1 polymer ?
#
loop_
_entity_poly.entity_id
_entity_poly.type
_entity_poly.pdbx_seq_one_letter_code
_entity_poly.pdbx_strand_id
1 'polypeptide(L)'
;IGKGYEFGPGGLVELDADGMPNGILREQATKIFDELIPDPAKIPEVKEKIMREALAEASSQGLTTVHTYAADIWKYTEDPEDYLLLDRKGQLPLRVVIYLDTLYQKPYLTRREMDDPYRKVCYGGHKIFSDGSLGSRSAKLLAPYSDASDTDGILVQSQQELNEHMLKAYEMGLQPATHCIGDKALEV
;
A
#
# COMPACT_ATOMS: atom_id res chain seq x y z
N ILE A 1 -22.03 -9.18 -15.83
CA ILE A 1 -21.34 -10.48 -15.74
C ILE A 1 -22.43 -11.54 -15.66
N GLY A 2 -22.42 -12.51 -16.56
CA GLY A 2 -23.43 -13.57 -16.66
C GLY A 2 -22.83 -14.98 -16.59
N LYS A 3 -23.69 -15.99 -16.80
CA LYS A 3 -23.29 -17.41 -16.78
C LYS A 3 -22.11 -17.68 -17.71
N GLY A 4 -21.08 -18.39 -17.19
CA GLY A 4 -19.90 -18.76 -17.94
C GLY A 4 -18.98 -17.59 -18.31
N TYR A 5 -19.09 -16.47 -17.61
CA TYR A 5 -18.23 -15.31 -17.86
C TYR A 5 -16.77 -15.64 -17.50
N GLU A 6 -15.90 -15.49 -18.48
CA GLU A 6 -14.46 -15.61 -18.30
C GLU A 6 -13.82 -14.22 -18.39
N PHE A 7 -13.01 -13.87 -17.40
CA PHE A 7 -12.17 -12.69 -17.46
C PHE A 7 -10.90 -13.03 -18.26
N GLY A 8 -10.35 -12.07 -18.97
CA GLY A 8 -9.10 -12.24 -19.71
C GLY A 8 -7.89 -12.58 -18.82
N PRO A 9 -6.69 -12.67 -19.40
CA PRO A 9 -5.48 -13.06 -18.66
C PRO A 9 -5.26 -12.19 -17.42
N GLY A 10 -4.90 -12.83 -16.31
CA GLY A 10 -4.56 -12.14 -15.05
C GLY A 10 -5.73 -11.87 -14.11
N GLY A 11 -6.95 -12.29 -14.42
CA GLY A 11 -8.09 -12.18 -13.53
C GLY A 11 -8.95 -13.43 -13.50
N LEU A 12 -9.67 -13.65 -12.41
CA LEU A 12 -10.61 -14.75 -12.22
C LEU A 12 -11.92 -14.24 -11.66
N VAL A 13 -13.04 -14.66 -12.29
CA VAL A 13 -14.39 -14.55 -11.73
C VAL A 13 -14.78 -15.97 -11.29
N GLU A 14 -14.96 -16.16 -9.98
CA GLU A 14 -15.39 -17.46 -9.48
C GLU A 14 -16.85 -17.72 -9.82
N LEU A 15 -17.13 -18.95 -10.23
CA LEU A 15 -18.47 -19.41 -10.59
C LEU A 15 -18.96 -20.43 -9.56
N ASP A 16 -20.26 -20.46 -9.35
CA ASP A 16 -20.94 -21.51 -8.59
C ASP A 16 -21.11 -22.79 -9.43
N ALA A 17 -21.77 -23.80 -8.84
CA ALA A 17 -22.02 -25.09 -9.48
C ALA A 17 -22.91 -25.00 -10.75
N ASP A 18 -23.71 -23.94 -10.87
CA ASP A 18 -24.57 -23.66 -12.02
C ASP A 18 -23.86 -22.83 -13.10
N GLY A 19 -22.60 -22.46 -12.86
CA GLY A 19 -21.76 -21.63 -13.73
C GLY A 19 -22.13 -20.14 -13.68
N MET A 20 -22.77 -19.70 -12.61
CA MET A 20 -23.06 -18.27 -12.37
C MET A 20 -21.95 -17.67 -11.48
N PRO A 21 -21.59 -16.39 -11.69
CA PRO A 21 -20.67 -15.70 -10.80
C PRO A 21 -21.17 -15.74 -9.35
N ASN A 22 -20.32 -16.22 -8.43
CA ASN A 22 -20.64 -16.34 -7.00
C ASN A 22 -20.36 -15.05 -6.20
N GLY A 23 -19.91 -13.97 -6.87
CA GLY A 23 -19.60 -12.69 -6.27
C GLY A 23 -18.11 -12.52 -5.90
N ILE A 24 -17.28 -13.52 -6.11
CA ILE A 24 -15.83 -13.45 -5.85
C ILE A 24 -15.10 -13.15 -7.15
N LEU A 25 -14.36 -12.03 -7.13
CA LEU A 25 -13.48 -11.62 -8.22
C LEU A 25 -12.04 -11.54 -7.68
N ARG A 26 -11.10 -12.06 -8.46
CA ARG A 26 -9.68 -12.09 -8.09
C ARG A 26 -8.83 -11.31 -9.08
N GLU A 27 -7.80 -10.67 -8.56
CA GLU A 27 -6.76 -9.96 -9.29
C GLU A 27 -7.37 -8.95 -10.30
N GLN A 28 -6.98 -9.03 -11.57
CA GLN A 28 -7.42 -8.07 -12.59
C GLN A 28 -8.95 -8.05 -12.79
N ALA A 29 -9.67 -9.11 -12.39
CA ALA A 29 -11.13 -9.14 -12.50
C ALA A 29 -11.83 -8.11 -11.60
N THR A 30 -11.18 -7.65 -10.53
CA THR A 30 -11.70 -6.57 -9.67
C THR A 30 -11.85 -5.24 -10.41
N LYS A 31 -11.09 -5.04 -11.50
CA LYS A 31 -11.17 -3.83 -12.33
C LYS A 31 -12.55 -3.60 -12.98
N ILE A 32 -13.38 -4.63 -13.05
CA ILE A 32 -14.76 -4.49 -13.53
C ILE A 32 -15.52 -3.45 -12.70
N PHE A 33 -15.20 -3.34 -11.41
CA PHE A 33 -15.84 -2.39 -10.50
C PHE A 33 -15.23 -0.98 -10.58
N ASP A 34 -14.00 -0.84 -11.05
CA ASP A 34 -13.32 0.47 -11.15
C ASP A 34 -14.09 1.46 -12.05
N GLU A 35 -14.84 0.94 -13.04
CA GLU A 35 -15.66 1.75 -13.94
C GLU A 35 -17.09 1.97 -13.41
N LEU A 36 -17.56 1.07 -12.53
CA LEU A 36 -18.95 1.08 -12.04
C LEU A 36 -19.08 1.81 -10.71
N ILE A 37 -18.02 1.79 -9.88
CA ILE A 37 -18.02 2.43 -8.57
C ILE A 37 -17.21 3.72 -8.68
N PRO A 38 -17.85 4.89 -8.53
CA PRO A 38 -17.10 6.15 -8.49
C PRO A 38 -16.06 6.11 -7.37
N ASP A 39 -14.81 6.38 -7.72
CA ASP A 39 -13.74 6.52 -6.74
C ASP A 39 -13.89 7.88 -6.02
N PRO A 40 -14.25 7.92 -4.74
CA PRO A 40 -14.42 9.15 -4.00
C PRO A 40 -13.11 9.94 -3.87
N ALA A 41 -11.96 9.27 -3.97
CA ALA A 41 -10.67 9.94 -3.93
C ALA A 41 -10.37 10.79 -5.18
N LYS A 42 -11.12 10.61 -6.26
CA LYS A 42 -11.04 11.46 -7.47
C LYS A 42 -11.78 12.80 -7.32
N ILE A 43 -12.55 12.97 -6.25
CA ILE A 43 -13.27 14.22 -5.95
C ILE A 43 -12.54 14.90 -4.79
N PRO A 44 -11.79 16.01 -5.02
CA PRO A 44 -10.88 16.60 -4.02
C PRO A 44 -11.57 16.92 -2.68
N GLU A 45 -12.78 17.46 -2.72
CA GLU A 45 -13.52 17.85 -1.51
C GLU A 45 -13.96 16.62 -0.70
N VAL A 46 -14.32 15.54 -1.38
CA VAL A 46 -14.71 14.26 -0.76
C VAL A 46 -13.47 13.60 -0.16
N LYS A 47 -12.36 13.57 -0.90
CA LYS A 47 -11.08 13.05 -0.43
C LYS A 47 -10.60 13.77 0.83
N GLU A 48 -10.58 15.11 0.81
CA GLU A 48 -10.19 15.91 1.97
C GLU A 48 -11.07 15.62 3.18
N LYS A 49 -12.39 15.52 2.98
CA LYS A 49 -13.33 15.18 4.05
C LYS A 49 -13.04 13.81 4.65
N ILE A 50 -12.88 12.77 3.82
CA ILE A 50 -12.59 11.40 4.27
C ILE A 50 -11.29 11.38 5.07
N MET A 51 -10.23 12.01 4.58
CA MET A 51 -8.94 12.07 5.27
C MET A 51 -9.06 12.74 6.65
N ARG A 52 -9.75 13.87 6.73
CA ARG A 52 -9.96 14.56 8.01
C ARG A 52 -10.76 13.71 9.00
N GLU A 53 -11.82 13.05 8.55
CA GLU A 53 -12.65 12.20 9.40
C GLU A 53 -11.87 10.98 9.90
N ALA A 54 -11.10 10.31 9.04
CA ALA A 54 -10.24 9.18 9.42
C ALA A 54 -9.16 9.57 10.44
N LEU A 55 -8.49 10.72 10.21
CA LEU A 55 -7.46 11.22 11.12
C LEU A 55 -8.04 11.70 12.46
N ALA A 56 -9.24 12.30 12.44
CA ALA A 56 -9.96 12.67 13.65
C ALA A 56 -10.36 11.45 14.47
N GLU A 57 -10.86 10.40 13.82
CA GLU A 57 -11.17 9.12 14.48
C GLU A 57 -9.91 8.51 15.13
N ALA A 58 -8.80 8.41 14.39
CA ALA A 58 -7.54 7.92 14.93
C ALA A 58 -7.09 8.74 16.16
N SER A 59 -7.20 10.07 16.10
CA SER A 59 -6.86 10.95 17.22
C SER A 59 -7.79 10.73 18.41
N SER A 60 -9.08 10.47 18.19
CA SER A 60 -10.06 10.20 19.24
C SER A 60 -9.75 8.95 20.04
N GLN A 61 -9.07 7.99 19.43
CA GLN A 61 -8.56 6.76 20.08
C GLN A 61 -7.23 6.98 20.82
N GLY A 62 -6.74 8.21 20.92
CA GLY A 62 -5.50 8.57 21.61
C GLY A 62 -4.23 8.43 20.77
N LEU A 63 -4.34 8.16 19.47
CA LEU A 63 -3.18 8.14 18.58
C LEU A 63 -2.65 9.56 18.37
N THR A 64 -1.35 9.75 18.55
CA THR A 64 -0.68 11.05 18.35
C THR A 64 0.16 11.09 17.08
N THR A 65 0.45 9.93 16.52
CA THR A 65 1.22 9.78 15.28
C THR A 65 0.73 8.54 14.53
N VAL A 66 0.56 8.65 13.24
CA VAL A 66 0.28 7.53 12.34
C VAL A 66 1.35 7.45 11.25
N HIS A 67 1.64 6.23 10.82
CA HIS A 67 2.46 5.98 9.65
C HIS A 67 1.54 5.55 8.51
N THR A 68 1.70 6.16 7.34
CA THR A 68 0.97 5.78 6.14
C THR A 68 1.92 5.35 5.05
N TYR A 69 1.45 4.43 4.23
CA TYR A 69 2.15 3.98 3.04
C TYR A 69 1.46 4.62 1.84
N ALA A 70 2.01 5.71 1.33
CA ALA A 70 1.55 6.34 0.10
C ALA A 70 1.94 5.43 -1.07
N ALA A 71 1.08 4.45 -1.33
CA ALA A 71 1.30 3.40 -2.30
C ALA A 71 0.38 3.58 -3.51
N ASP A 72 0.98 3.71 -4.68
CA ASP A 72 0.27 3.67 -5.96
C ASP A 72 -0.25 2.25 -6.31
N ILE A 73 0.25 1.25 -5.58
CA ILE A 73 -0.02 -0.19 -5.77
C ILE A 73 -1.53 -0.51 -5.67
N TRP A 74 -2.26 0.20 -4.81
CA TRP A 74 -3.67 -0.07 -4.54
C TRP A 74 -4.63 0.89 -5.25
N LYS A 75 -4.12 1.75 -6.16
CA LYS A 75 -4.90 2.81 -6.84
C LYS A 75 -5.64 3.80 -5.92
N TYR A 76 -5.52 3.66 -4.62
CA TYR A 76 -5.92 4.67 -3.66
C TYR A 76 -4.74 5.62 -3.53
N THR A 77 -4.67 6.58 -4.43
CA THR A 77 -3.62 7.58 -4.46
C THR A 77 -3.73 8.47 -3.23
N GLU A 78 -3.14 8.03 -2.11
CA GLU A 78 -2.78 8.95 -1.05
C GLU A 78 -1.61 9.79 -1.58
N ASP A 79 -1.93 10.95 -2.16
CA ASP A 79 -0.89 11.89 -2.53
C ASP A 79 -0.32 12.52 -1.24
N PRO A 80 0.99 12.44 -1.00
CA PRO A 80 1.63 13.15 0.11
C PRO A 80 1.23 14.62 0.21
N GLU A 81 0.95 15.27 -0.92
CA GLU A 81 0.51 16.66 -0.96
C GLU A 81 -0.83 16.92 -0.24
N ASP A 82 -1.70 15.91 -0.16
CA ASP A 82 -2.97 16.04 0.56
C ASP A 82 -2.73 16.22 2.07
N TYR A 83 -1.80 15.47 2.65
CA TYR A 83 -1.39 15.63 4.05
C TYR A 83 -0.70 16.97 4.29
N LEU A 84 0.17 17.38 3.38
CA LEU A 84 0.84 18.69 3.46
C LEU A 84 -0.17 19.85 3.34
N LEU A 85 -1.22 19.68 2.54
CA LEU A 85 -2.30 20.65 2.43
C LEU A 85 -3.08 20.76 3.74
N LEU A 86 -3.43 19.64 4.37
CA LEU A 86 -4.11 19.63 5.67
C LEU A 86 -3.24 20.23 6.77
N ASP A 87 -1.93 19.99 6.76
CA ASP A 87 -0.99 20.59 7.70
C ASP A 87 -0.94 22.12 7.55
N ARG A 88 -0.79 22.60 6.31
CA ARG A 88 -0.82 24.05 6.02
C ARG A 88 -2.14 24.73 6.44
N LYS A 89 -3.25 24.01 6.38
CA LYS A 89 -4.57 24.49 6.86
C LYS A 89 -4.75 24.38 8.37
N GLY A 90 -3.79 23.81 9.10
CA GLY A 90 -3.91 23.56 10.55
C GLY A 90 -4.99 22.52 10.91
N GLN A 91 -5.33 21.64 9.97
CA GLN A 91 -6.45 20.67 10.09
C GLN A 91 -6.00 19.26 10.44
N LEU A 92 -4.69 19.01 10.65
CA LEU A 92 -4.20 17.72 11.12
C LEU A 92 -4.31 17.63 12.66
N PRO A 93 -5.07 16.67 13.21
CA PRO A 93 -5.16 16.46 14.66
C PRO A 93 -3.94 15.73 15.24
N LEU A 94 -3.19 14.99 14.40
CA LEU A 94 -2.05 14.15 14.77
C LEU A 94 -0.90 14.28 13.77
N ARG A 95 0.24 13.67 14.06
CA ARG A 95 1.39 13.63 13.13
C ARG A 95 1.21 12.51 12.12
N VAL A 96 1.66 12.77 10.89
CA VAL A 96 1.66 11.79 9.79
C VAL A 96 3.09 11.58 9.30
N VAL A 97 3.54 10.34 9.32
CA VAL A 97 4.84 9.92 8.78
C VAL A 97 4.58 9.12 7.50
N ILE A 98 5.06 9.61 6.39
CA ILE A 98 4.76 9.05 5.07
C ILE A 98 5.91 8.14 4.63
N TYR A 99 5.57 6.92 4.24
CA TYR A 99 6.46 5.98 3.56
C TYR A 99 6.03 5.88 2.10
N LEU A 100 6.96 6.15 1.20
CA LEU A 100 6.73 6.15 -0.24
C LEU A 100 7.03 4.76 -0.81
N ASP A 101 6.20 4.27 -1.72
CA ASP A 101 6.49 3.08 -2.52
C ASP A 101 7.31 3.41 -3.76
N THR A 102 7.23 4.65 -4.24
CA THR A 102 7.98 5.15 -5.37
C THR A 102 8.87 6.31 -4.95
N LEU A 103 10.16 6.21 -5.25
CA LEU A 103 11.13 7.27 -4.96
C LEU A 103 11.16 8.27 -6.11
N TYR A 104 10.51 9.41 -5.89
CA TYR A 104 10.58 10.56 -6.79
C TYR A 104 11.84 11.40 -6.50
N GLN A 105 12.32 12.15 -7.48
CA GLN A 105 13.45 13.08 -7.31
C GLN A 105 13.06 14.40 -6.61
N LYS A 106 12.04 14.39 -5.76
CA LYS A 106 11.64 15.56 -4.98
C LYS A 106 12.49 15.66 -3.71
N PRO A 107 12.78 16.87 -3.22
CA PRO A 107 13.42 17.04 -1.92
C PRO A 107 12.43 16.61 -0.84
N TYR A 108 12.70 15.47 -0.22
CA TYR A 108 11.92 14.97 0.91
C TYR A 108 12.47 15.56 2.20
N LEU A 109 11.60 16.16 3.01
CA LEU A 109 11.96 16.58 4.35
C LEU A 109 11.76 15.40 5.30
N THR A 110 12.86 14.79 5.71
CA THR A 110 12.87 13.79 6.77
C THR A 110 12.69 14.47 8.13
N ARG A 111 12.33 13.72 9.17
CA ARG A 111 12.17 14.28 10.52
C ARG A 111 13.42 15.01 11.03
N ARG A 112 14.61 14.58 10.61
CA ARG A 112 15.89 15.19 11.01
C ARG A 112 16.16 16.54 10.36
N GLU A 113 15.53 16.79 9.21
CA GLU A 113 15.72 18.00 8.40
C GLU A 113 14.64 19.04 8.65
N MET A 114 13.70 18.75 9.58
CA MET A 114 12.61 19.66 9.91
C MET A 114 13.09 20.71 10.93
N ASP A 115 13.16 21.95 10.49
CA ASP A 115 13.47 23.09 11.36
C ASP A 115 12.30 23.45 12.30
N ASP A 116 11.07 23.10 11.92
CA ASP A 116 9.87 23.37 12.70
C ASP A 116 9.42 22.14 13.49
N PRO A 117 9.57 22.13 14.83
CA PRO A 117 9.15 21.02 15.68
C PRO A 117 7.62 20.82 15.70
N TYR A 118 6.84 21.83 15.29
CA TYR A 118 5.37 21.78 15.24
C TYR A 118 4.83 21.22 13.94
N ARG A 119 5.67 21.06 12.92
CA ARG A 119 5.27 20.44 11.66
C ARG A 119 4.81 19.02 11.88
N LYS A 120 3.63 18.69 11.35
CA LYS A 120 2.99 17.41 11.60
C LYS A 120 3.23 16.36 10.52
N VAL A 121 3.65 16.76 9.32
CA VAL A 121 3.91 15.85 8.21
C VAL A 121 5.40 15.73 7.93
N CYS A 122 5.92 14.52 7.85
CA CYS A 122 7.29 14.25 7.40
C CYS A 122 7.38 12.94 6.61
N TYR A 123 8.43 12.82 5.80
CA TYR A 123 8.75 11.58 5.11
C TYR A 123 9.61 10.70 6.03
N GLY A 124 9.14 9.49 6.30
CA GLY A 124 9.80 8.53 7.18
C GLY A 124 10.67 7.53 6.43
N GLY A 125 10.19 7.06 5.28
CA GLY A 125 10.88 6.00 4.60
C GLY A 125 10.37 5.66 3.20
N HIS A 126 10.96 4.59 2.69
CA HIS A 126 10.58 3.95 1.44
C HIS A 126 10.00 2.57 1.72
N LYS A 127 8.76 2.33 1.28
CA LYS A 127 8.07 1.05 1.41
C LYS A 127 8.48 0.14 0.24
N ILE A 128 8.95 -1.05 0.57
CA ILE A 128 9.40 -2.07 -0.38
C ILE A 128 8.62 -3.36 -0.09
N PHE A 129 8.42 -4.20 -1.09
CA PHE A 129 7.80 -5.51 -0.93
C PHE A 129 8.77 -6.59 -1.42
N SER A 130 9.15 -7.54 -0.55
CA SER A 130 9.94 -8.70 -0.95
C SER A 130 9.07 -9.89 -1.31
N ASP A 131 7.91 -10.06 -0.66
CA ASP A 131 6.99 -11.17 -0.90
C ASP A 131 5.52 -10.75 -0.73
N GLY A 132 4.62 -11.73 -0.75
CA GLY A 132 3.19 -11.52 -0.59
C GLY A 132 2.68 -11.81 0.83
N SER A 133 1.54 -12.54 0.95
CA SER A 133 0.89 -12.82 2.23
C SER A 133 0.60 -14.32 2.42
N LEU A 134 0.47 -14.75 3.69
CA LEU A 134 0.13 -16.14 4.01
C LEU A 134 -1.26 -16.52 3.53
N GLY A 135 -2.25 -15.65 3.67
CA GLY A 135 -3.62 -15.94 3.28
C GLY A 135 -3.82 -16.19 1.79
N SER A 136 -3.00 -15.56 0.94
CA SER A 136 -3.00 -15.78 -0.52
C SER A 136 -2.01 -16.87 -0.96
N ARG A 137 -1.25 -17.47 -0.03
CA ARG A 137 -0.13 -18.40 -0.29
C ARG A 137 0.95 -17.80 -1.20
N SER A 138 1.17 -16.49 -1.10
CA SER A 138 2.18 -15.75 -1.84
C SER A 138 3.35 -15.26 -0.98
N ALA A 139 3.26 -15.39 0.35
CA ALA A 139 4.41 -15.20 1.22
C ALA A 139 5.47 -16.27 0.91
N LYS A 140 6.74 -15.86 0.70
CA LYS A 140 7.80 -16.77 0.26
C LYS A 140 8.38 -17.55 1.43
N LEU A 141 8.13 -18.88 1.43
CA LEU A 141 8.56 -19.79 2.47
C LEU A 141 9.80 -20.59 2.06
N LEU A 142 10.52 -21.14 3.05
CA LEU A 142 11.63 -22.09 2.87
C LEU A 142 11.15 -23.47 2.42
N ALA A 143 9.89 -23.82 2.70
CA ALA A 143 9.24 -25.07 2.31
C ALA A 143 7.85 -24.80 1.75
N PRO A 144 7.30 -25.71 0.94
CA PRO A 144 5.93 -25.58 0.45
C PRO A 144 4.90 -25.43 1.57
N TYR A 145 3.80 -24.74 1.27
CA TYR A 145 2.68 -24.61 2.20
C TYR A 145 2.10 -25.99 2.58
N SER A 146 1.76 -26.18 3.85
CA SER A 146 1.22 -27.44 4.34
C SER A 146 -0.15 -27.78 3.75
N ASP A 147 -0.90 -26.76 3.34
CA ASP A 147 -2.22 -26.87 2.71
C ASP A 147 -2.20 -26.61 1.19
N ALA A 148 -1.00 -26.39 0.61
CA ALA A 148 -0.78 -26.21 -0.84
C ALA A 148 0.67 -26.61 -1.18
N SER A 149 0.91 -27.92 -1.28
CA SER A 149 2.25 -28.49 -1.46
C SER A 149 2.90 -28.19 -2.82
N ASP A 150 2.19 -27.56 -3.73
CA ASP A 150 2.62 -27.16 -5.07
C ASP A 150 3.21 -25.74 -5.12
N THR A 151 3.19 -25.01 -4.02
CA THR A 151 3.75 -23.65 -3.93
C THR A 151 4.47 -23.39 -2.61
N ASP A 152 5.52 -22.62 -2.67
CA ASP A 152 6.25 -22.05 -1.53
C ASP A 152 6.18 -20.50 -1.51
N GLY A 153 5.27 -19.91 -2.33
CA GLY A 153 5.10 -18.47 -2.45
C GLY A 153 6.00 -17.82 -3.52
N ILE A 154 6.02 -16.50 -3.54
CA ILE A 154 6.64 -15.73 -4.61
C ILE A 154 7.51 -14.61 -4.00
N LEU A 155 8.77 -14.49 -4.46
CA LEU A 155 9.52 -13.25 -4.29
C LEU A 155 9.03 -12.24 -5.33
N VAL A 156 8.61 -11.07 -4.87
CA VAL A 156 8.12 -9.98 -5.73
C VAL A 156 9.28 -9.26 -6.41
N GLN A 157 10.43 -9.22 -5.74
CA GLN A 157 11.66 -8.61 -6.22
C GLN A 157 12.85 -9.53 -5.96
N SER A 158 13.85 -9.46 -6.82
CA SER A 158 15.13 -10.13 -6.61
C SER A 158 15.95 -9.45 -5.50
N GLN A 159 16.94 -10.18 -4.94
CA GLN A 159 17.89 -9.63 -3.99
C GLN A 159 18.60 -8.35 -4.52
N GLN A 160 18.95 -8.36 -5.81
CA GLN A 160 19.61 -7.21 -6.41
C GLN A 160 18.69 -5.98 -6.42
N GLU A 161 17.43 -6.13 -6.85
CA GLU A 161 16.45 -5.05 -6.86
C GLU A 161 16.18 -4.52 -5.44
N LEU A 162 16.03 -5.40 -4.45
CA LEU A 162 15.89 -5.01 -3.05
C LEU A 162 17.06 -4.18 -2.56
N ASN A 163 18.30 -4.62 -2.85
CA ASN A 163 19.50 -3.90 -2.48
C ASN A 163 19.57 -2.51 -3.13
N GLU A 164 19.21 -2.40 -4.41
CA GLU A 164 19.17 -1.13 -5.13
C GLU A 164 18.15 -0.17 -4.52
N HIS A 165 16.94 -0.66 -4.20
CA HIS A 165 15.91 0.13 -3.53
C HIS A 165 16.33 0.60 -2.14
N MET A 166 16.91 -0.28 -1.34
CA MET A 166 17.40 0.04 0.00
C MET A 166 18.51 1.09 -0.04
N LEU A 167 19.48 0.91 -0.93
CA LEU A 167 20.59 1.84 -1.09
C LEU A 167 20.10 3.22 -1.50
N LYS A 168 19.20 3.27 -2.50
CA LYS A 168 18.60 4.52 -2.97
C LYS A 168 17.83 5.23 -1.87
N ALA A 169 17.04 4.50 -1.07
CA ALA A 169 16.34 5.08 0.06
C ALA A 169 17.31 5.68 1.08
N TYR A 170 18.39 4.95 1.40
CA TYR A 170 19.42 5.42 2.32
C TYR A 170 20.11 6.70 1.82
N GLU A 171 20.49 6.75 0.54
CA GLU A 171 21.12 7.93 -0.09
C GLU A 171 20.19 9.16 -0.04
N MET A 172 18.88 8.94 -0.06
CA MET A 172 17.87 9.99 0.07
C MET A 172 17.52 10.36 1.53
N GLY A 173 18.20 9.77 2.50
CA GLY A 173 17.91 9.97 3.93
C GLY A 173 16.62 9.34 4.42
N LEU A 174 16.04 8.41 3.64
CA LEU A 174 14.81 7.69 3.95
C LEU A 174 15.12 6.33 4.58
N GLN A 175 14.29 5.89 5.50
CA GLN A 175 14.39 4.55 6.08
C GLN A 175 13.77 3.51 5.15
N PRO A 176 14.48 2.45 4.72
CA PRO A 176 13.85 1.31 4.06
C PRO A 176 12.87 0.62 5.02
N ALA A 177 11.69 0.28 4.52
CA ALA A 177 10.65 -0.46 5.23
C ALA A 177 10.14 -1.59 4.35
N THR A 178 10.78 -2.75 4.46
CA THR A 178 10.52 -3.89 3.58
C THR A 178 9.47 -4.81 4.19
N HIS A 179 8.46 -5.14 3.39
CA HIS A 179 7.49 -6.18 3.70
C HIS A 179 8.15 -7.54 3.49
N CYS A 180 8.22 -8.34 4.55
CA CYS A 180 8.75 -9.70 4.56
C CYS A 180 7.88 -10.54 5.49
N ILE A 181 7.03 -11.41 4.95
CA ILE A 181 6.15 -12.29 5.74
C ILE A 181 6.67 -13.72 5.77
N GLY A 182 7.13 -14.23 4.64
CA GLY A 182 7.72 -15.56 4.58
C GLY A 182 9.11 -15.62 5.20
N ASP A 183 9.45 -16.75 5.80
CA ASP A 183 10.77 -17.00 6.38
C ASP A 183 11.88 -16.95 5.33
N LYS A 184 11.62 -17.39 4.10
CA LYS A 184 12.57 -17.23 2.98
C LYS A 184 12.72 -15.78 2.55
N ALA A 185 11.66 -14.99 2.60
CA ALA A 185 11.72 -13.56 2.25
C ALA A 185 12.55 -12.73 3.26
N LEU A 186 12.73 -13.23 4.48
CA LEU A 186 13.59 -12.60 5.50
C LEU A 186 15.09 -12.87 5.28
N GLU A 187 15.44 -13.87 4.48
CA GLU A 187 16.84 -14.22 4.17
C GLU A 187 17.39 -13.46 2.96
N VAL A 188 16.50 -12.79 2.19
CA VAL A 188 16.82 -12.12 0.91
C VAL A 188 17.23 -10.65 1.10
#